data_6282d4ef99128b0ccf4845763b8f8ffd
#
_entry.id   6282d4ef99128b0ccf4845763b8f8ffd
#
_cell.length_a   1.000
_cell.length_b   1.000
_cell.length_c   1.000
_cell.angle_alpha   90.00
_cell.angle_beta   90.00
_cell.angle_gamma   90.00
#
_symmetry.space_group_name_H-M   'P 1'
#
loop_
_entity.id
_entity.type
_entity.pdbx_description
1 polymer ?
#
loop_
_entity_poly.entity_id
_entity_poly.type
_entity_poly.pdbx_seq_one_letter_code
_entity_poly.pdbx_strand_id
1 'polypeptide(L)'
;MPDASTLQFLFQLARGIAGQFGPNCEVVVHDLASNDPESSIVAIENGHVTGRKVGDGPSHVVLEALRGDPAQLKDHLCYLTRTRDGKILKSTTVSYTHLRAH
;
A
#
# COMPACT_ATOMS: atom_id res chain seq x y z
N MET A 1 9.60 -7.39 9.64
CA MET A 1 9.75 -5.97 9.33
C MET A 1 10.84 -5.77 8.29
N PRO A 2 10.61 -5.05 7.21
CA PRO A 2 11.68 -4.75 6.26
C PRO A 2 12.73 -3.88 6.94
N ASP A 3 13.96 -4.00 6.52
CA ASP A 3 15.01 -3.17 7.06
C ASP A 3 14.92 -1.75 6.51
N ALA A 4 15.76 -0.85 7.04
CA ALA A 4 15.72 0.55 6.65
C ALA A 4 16.05 0.76 5.18
N SER A 5 16.95 -0.05 4.61
CA SER A 5 17.31 0.05 3.21
C SER A 5 16.15 -0.33 2.30
N THR A 6 15.42 -1.36 2.66
CA THR A 6 14.25 -1.79 1.89
C THR A 6 13.16 -0.74 1.94
N LEU A 7 12.87 -0.18 3.11
CA LEU A 7 11.88 0.88 3.23
C LEU A 7 12.29 2.12 2.43
N GLN A 8 13.57 2.49 2.50
CA GLN A 8 14.08 3.62 1.73
C GLN A 8 13.85 3.41 0.23
N PHE A 9 14.15 2.23 -0.27
CA PHE A 9 13.95 1.90 -1.67
C PHE A 9 12.47 1.98 -2.04
N LEU A 10 11.57 1.44 -1.20
CA LEU A 10 10.15 1.49 -1.45
C LEU A 10 9.64 2.94 -1.49
N PHE A 11 10.15 3.80 -0.62
CA PHE A 11 9.77 5.21 -0.63
C PHE A 11 10.23 5.90 -1.91
N GLN A 12 11.45 5.62 -2.36
CA GLN A 12 11.95 6.18 -3.61
C GLN A 12 11.13 5.71 -4.80
N LEU A 13 10.78 4.43 -4.81
CA LEU A 13 9.98 3.85 -5.88
C LEU A 13 8.59 4.46 -5.91
N ALA A 14 7.97 4.66 -4.75
CA ALA A 14 6.66 5.29 -4.65
C ALA A 14 6.68 6.70 -5.25
N ARG A 15 7.70 7.50 -4.91
CA ARG A 15 7.84 8.84 -5.48
C ARG A 15 8.03 8.80 -6.98
N GLY A 16 8.83 7.85 -7.46
CA GLY A 16 9.08 7.70 -8.89
C GLY A 16 7.82 7.37 -9.66
N ILE A 17 7.04 6.43 -9.15
CA ILE A 17 5.80 6.02 -9.80
C ILE A 17 4.80 7.18 -9.81
N ALA A 18 4.62 7.84 -8.68
CA ALA A 18 3.70 8.96 -8.59
C ALA A 18 4.11 10.10 -9.52
N GLY A 19 5.41 10.39 -9.60
CA GLY A 19 5.92 11.42 -10.50
C GLY A 19 5.69 11.08 -11.95
N GLN A 20 5.86 9.81 -12.31
CA GLN A 20 5.70 9.37 -13.70
C GLN A 20 4.24 9.44 -14.16
N PHE A 21 3.31 9.03 -13.30
CA PHE A 21 1.90 8.94 -13.69
C PHE A 21 1.06 10.15 -13.29
N GLY A 22 1.62 11.06 -12.50
CA GLY A 22 1.01 12.36 -12.22
C GLY A 22 0.12 12.39 -10.99
N PRO A 23 -0.53 13.53 -10.74
CA PRO A 23 -1.21 13.78 -9.47
C PRO A 23 -2.45 12.91 -9.21
N ASN A 24 -2.94 12.21 -10.19
CA ASN A 24 -4.09 11.33 -10.01
C ASN A 24 -3.68 9.90 -9.69
N CYS A 25 -2.39 9.64 -9.58
CA CYS A 25 -1.88 8.32 -9.21
C CYS A 25 -1.43 8.34 -7.75
N GLU A 26 -2.20 7.71 -6.89
CA GLU A 26 -1.84 7.56 -5.48
C GLU A 26 -0.99 6.32 -5.31
N VAL A 27 0.10 6.44 -4.58
CA VAL A 27 0.97 5.31 -4.25
C VAL A 27 1.09 5.23 -2.74
N VAL A 28 0.83 4.06 -2.18
CA VAL A 28 0.81 3.87 -0.74
C VAL A 28 1.73 2.72 -0.40
N VAL A 29 2.54 2.90 0.65
CA VAL A 29 3.34 1.83 1.22
C VAL A 29 2.77 1.50 2.60
N HIS A 30 2.37 0.26 2.79
CA HIS A 30 1.88 -0.24 4.06
C HIS A 30 2.94 -1.12 4.72
N ASP A 31 3.13 -0.96 6.01
CA ASP A 31 3.89 -1.91 6.82
C ASP A 31 2.90 -2.75 7.60
N LEU A 32 2.62 -3.95 7.12
CA LEU A 32 1.64 -4.83 7.73
C LEU A 32 2.21 -5.62 8.91
N ALA A 33 3.51 -5.52 9.13
CA ALA A 33 4.15 -6.18 10.27
C ALA A 33 4.14 -5.30 11.52
N SER A 34 3.62 -4.07 11.42
CA SER A 34 3.57 -3.19 12.58
C SER A 34 2.58 -3.72 13.61
N ASN A 35 2.75 -3.28 14.85
CA ASN A 35 1.87 -3.72 15.95
C ASN A 35 0.48 -3.13 15.86
N ASP A 36 0.28 -2.12 15.03
CA ASP A 36 -1.01 -1.47 14.86
C ASP A 36 -1.40 -1.49 13.40
N PRO A 37 -2.15 -2.52 12.95
CA PRO A 37 -2.54 -2.62 11.55
C PRO A 37 -3.42 -1.46 11.08
N GLU A 38 -4.09 -0.77 12.01
CA GLU A 38 -4.93 0.38 11.65
C GLU A 38 -4.11 1.62 11.34
N SER A 39 -2.80 1.59 11.58
CA SER A 39 -1.89 2.69 11.27
C SER A 39 -0.78 2.21 10.34
N SER A 40 -1.12 1.39 9.38
CA SER A 40 -0.13 0.70 8.55
C SER A 40 0.54 1.57 7.50
N ILE A 41 -0.06 2.70 7.11
CA ILE A 41 0.52 3.54 6.06
C ILE A 41 1.78 4.23 6.57
N VAL A 42 2.91 3.91 5.96
CA VAL A 42 4.20 4.51 6.33
C VAL A 42 4.71 5.50 5.29
N ALA A 43 4.17 5.47 4.09
CA ALA A 43 4.45 6.47 3.05
C ALA A 43 3.28 6.55 2.09
N ILE A 44 3.02 7.73 1.58
CA ILE A 44 1.94 7.94 0.62
C ILE A 44 2.30 9.12 -0.28
N GLU A 45 2.05 8.93 -1.58
CA GLU A 45 2.19 9.97 -2.58
C GLU A 45 0.81 10.23 -3.17
N ASN A 46 0.47 11.49 -3.35
CA ASN A 46 -0.82 11.90 -3.90
C ASN A 46 -2.01 11.38 -3.09
N GLY A 47 -1.89 11.40 -1.77
CA GLY A 47 -2.93 10.91 -0.86
C GLY A 47 -4.26 11.62 -0.99
N HIS A 48 -4.29 12.78 -1.65
CA HIS A 48 -5.52 13.51 -1.89
C HIS A 48 -6.53 12.72 -2.75
N VAL A 49 -6.06 11.74 -3.50
CA VAL A 49 -6.94 10.93 -4.35
C VAL A 49 -7.97 10.19 -3.50
N THR A 50 -7.55 9.62 -2.38
CA THR A 50 -8.47 8.92 -1.47
C THR A 50 -8.70 9.67 -0.16
N GLY A 51 -7.92 10.71 0.12
CA GLY A 51 -7.98 11.43 1.39
C GLY A 51 -7.22 10.74 2.51
N ARG A 52 -6.38 9.75 2.21
CA ARG A 52 -5.57 9.07 3.21
C ARG A 52 -4.24 9.77 3.45
N LYS A 53 -3.61 9.47 4.57
CA LYS A 53 -2.32 10.04 4.93
C LYS A 53 -1.52 9.05 5.75
N VAL A 54 -0.24 9.35 5.97
CA VAL A 54 0.61 8.53 6.83
C VAL A 54 -0.05 8.39 8.21
N GLY A 55 -0.04 7.19 8.73
CA GLY A 55 -0.68 6.86 10.00
C GLY A 55 -2.11 6.36 9.86
N ASP A 56 -2.69 6.42 8.66
CA ASP A 56 -4.01 5.86 8.44
C ASP A 56 -3.95 4.37 8.22
N GLY A 57 -5.10 3.74 8.27
CA GLY A 57 -5.22 2.31 8.14
C GLY A 57 -5.28 1.82 6.71
N PRO A 58 -5.33 0.50 6.55
CA PRO A 58 -5.34 -0.12 5.24
C PRO A 58 -6.70 -0.03 4.56
N SER A 59 -6.70 -0.20 3.25
CA SER A 59 -7.94 -0.31 2.49
C SER A 59 -8.64 -1.63 2.82
N HIS A 60 -9.88 -1.77 2.35
CA HIS A 60 -10.64 -2.99 2.57
C HIS A 60 -9.92 -4.22 2.00
N VAL A 61 -9.30 -4.08 0.84
CA VAL A 61 -8.56 -5.18 0.22
C VAL A 61 -7.39 -5.62 1.11
N VAL A 62 -6.66 -4.66 1.67
CA VAL A 62 -5.54 -4.97 2.55
C VAL A 62 -6.04 -5.60 3.85
N LEU A 63 -7.15 -5.12 4.39
CA LEU A 63 -7.74 -5.72 5.60
C LEU A 63 -8.13 -7.18 5.36
N GLU A 64 -8.71 -7.47 4.22
CA GLU A 64 -9.04 -8.85 3.86
C GLU A 64 -7.78 -9.72 3.82
N ALA A 65 -6.71 -9.20 3.23
CA ALA A 65 -5.45 -9.92 3.17
C ALA A 65 -4.89 -10.20 4.56
N LEU A 66 -5.04 -9.24 5.48
CA LEU A 66 -4.53 -9.41 6.84
C LEU A 66 -5.27 -10.46 7.64
N ARG A 67 -6.51 -10.77 7.27
CA ARG A 67 -7.29 -11.80 7.96
C ARG A 67 -6.89 -13.21 7.56
N GLY A 68 -6.16 -13.33 6.46
CA GLY A 68 -5.69 -14.63 6.00
C GLY A 68 -4.29 -14.92 6.52
N ASP A 69 -3.73 -16.01 6.03
CA ASP A 69 -2.36 -16.40 6.36
C ASP A 69 -1.40 -15.44 5.64
N PRO A 70 -0.55 -14.70 6.37
CA PRO A 70 0.41 -13.79 5.71
C PRO A 70 1.31 -14.48 4.70
N ALA A 71 1.59 -15.77 4.86
CA ALA A 71 2.41 -16.51 3.92
C ALA A 71 1.69 -16.76 2.60
N GLN A 72 0.38 -16.54 2.57
CA GLN A 72 -0.46 -16.74 1.38
C GLN A 72 -0.82 -15.42 0.71
N LEU A 73 -0.23 -14.31 1.13
CA LEU A 73 -0.51 -13.01 0.50
C LEU A 73 -0.13 -13.06 -0.96
N LYS A 74 -1.03 -12.58 -1.80
CA LYS A 74 -0.83 -12.54 -3.25
C LYS A 74 -0.98 -11.12 -3.75
N ASP A 75 -0.37 -10.85 -4.88
CA ASP A 75 -0.59 -9.58 -5.56
C ASP A 75 -1.98 -9.56 -6.18
N HIS A 76 -2.60 -8.39 -6.14
CA HIS A 76 -3.89 -8.15 -6.78
C HIS A 76 -3.69 -7.03 -7.78
N LEU A 77 -3.69 -7.37 -9.07
CA LEU A 77 -3.37 -6.42 -10.12
C LEU A 77 -4.61 -5.96 -10.87
N CYS A 78 -4.66 -4.67 -11.14
CA CYS A 78 -5.64 -4.09 -12.06
C CYS A 78 -7.09 -4.39 -11.68
N TYR A 79 -7.45 -4.12 -10.44
CA TYR A 79 -8.82 -4.27 -9.97
C TYR A 79 -9.46 -2.89 -9.77
N LEU A 80 -10.78 -2.86 -9.68
CA LEU A 80 -11.49 -1.61 -9.47
C LEU A 80 -11.90 -1.48 -8.01
N THR A 81 -11.72 -0.27 -7.48
CA THR A 81 -12.20 0.08 -6.15
C THR A 81 -13.02 1.35 -6.24
N ARG A 82 -13.77 1.67 -5.20
CA ARG A 82 -14.58 2.86 -5.14
C ARG A 82 -14.27 3.64 -3.89
N THR A 83 -14.11 4.95 -4.03
CA THR A 83 -13.91 5.83 -2.89
C THR A 83 -15.25 6.13 -2.23
N ARG A 84 -15.21 6.77 -1.05
CA ARG A 84 -16.43 7.14 -0.34
C ARG A 84 -17.31 8.08 -1.15
N ASP A 85 -16.70 8.97 -1.92
CA ASP A 85 -17.45 9.94 -2.72
C ASP A 85 -17.83 9.39 -4.10
N GLY A 86 -17.67 8.07 -4.30
CA GLY A 86 -18.17 7.41 -5.50
C GLY A 86 -17.21 7.35 -6.67
N LYS A 87 -15.99 7.83 -6.52
CA LYS A 87 -15.02 7.74 -7.62
C LYS A 87 -14.58 6.29 -7.79
N ILE A 88 -14.41 5.88 -9.03
CA ILE A 88 -13.90 4.56 -9.36
C ILE A 88 -12.40 4.65 -9.62
N LEU A 89 -11.64 3.80 -8.95
CA LEU A 89 -10.20 3.76 -9.09
C LEU A 89 -9.77 2.44 -9.70
N LYS A 90 -8.77 2.50 -10.58
CA LYS A 90 -8.08 1.30 -11.02
C LYS A 90 -6.91 1.12 -10.07
N SER A 91 -6.85 -0.02 -9.42
CA SER A 91 -5.92 -0.26 -8.30
C SER A 91 -5.05 -1.47 -8.56
N THR A 92 -3.89 -1.47 -7.96
CA THR A 92 -2.96 -2.59 -7.99
C THR A 92 -2.32 -2.67 -6.62
N THR A 93 -2.29 -3.86 -6.04
CA THR A 93 -1.63 -4.11 -4.78
C THR A 93 -0.58 -5.19 -4.97
N VAL A 94 0.65 -4.87 -4.61
CA VAL A 94 1.76 -5.82 -4.67
C VAL A 94 2.20 -6.09 -3.24
N SER A 95 2.33 -7.35 -2.89
CA SER A 95 2.76 -7.76 -1.56
C SER A 95 4.22 -8.18 -1.60
N TYR A 96 5.02 -7.58 -0.71
CA TYR A 96 6.41 -7.90 -0.59
C TYR A 96 6.66 -8.59 0.75
N THR A 97 7.30 -9.73 0.72
CA THR A 97 7.76 -10.36 1.95
C THR A 97 9.22 -10.72 1.77
N HIS A 98 9.99 -10.64 2.84
CA HIS A 98 11.37 -11.08 2.81
C HIS A 98 11.60 -12.21 3.79
N LEU A 99 10.55 -12.95 4.02
CA LEU A 99 10.61 -14.06 4.94
C LEU A 99 11.36 -15.23 4.41
N ARG A 100 11.50 -15.31 3.13
CA ARG A 100 12.09 -16.38 2.56
C ARG A 100 13.46 -16.50 2.82
N ALA A 101 13.96 -15.69 3.39
CA ALA A 101 15.33 -15.77 3.62
C ALA A 101 15.68 -17.06 4.27
N HIS A 102 15.67 -17.76 4.06
CA HIS A 102 16.09 -18.79 4.72
C HIS A 102 15.80 -19.79 4.32
#